data_b3cae0518c6a899d9728729ce6d6f9e2
#
_entry.id   b3cae0518c6a899d9728729ce6d6f9e2
#
_cell.length_a   1.000
_cell.length_b   1.000
_cell.length_c   1.000
_cell.angle_alpha   90.00
_cell.angle_beta   90.00
_cell.angle_gamma   90.00
#
_symmetry.space_group_name_H-M   'P 1'
#
loop_
_entity.id
_entity.type
_entity.pdbx_description
1 polymer ?
#
loop_
_entity_poly.entity_id
_entity_poly.type
_entity_poly.pdbx_seq_one_letter_code
_entity_poly.pdbx_strand_id
1 'polypeptide(L)'
;MVDIATLTGAVIMALGYSTSGLMSNNEKLASDLLRAGEKSSDRAWQLPIWDVYQKDLDSNFADIANIGGRAGTITAACFLSRFADKYPWAHLDVAGTASYKGAAKGGSGRPVPLLSQYLIDKA
;
A
#
# COMPACT_ATOMS: atom_id res chain seq x y z
N MET A 1 10.85 -1.53 -7.03
CA MET A 1 10.28 -0.18 -6.85
C MET A 1 9.31 -0.22 -5.68
N VAL A 2 9.32 0.78 -4.80
CA VAL A 2 8.32 0.95 -3.74
C VAL A 2 7.75 2.35 -3.87
N ASP A 3 6.45 2.47 -3.97
CA ASP A 3 5.76 3.75 -3.91
C ASP A 3 4.89 3.86 -2.65
N ILE A 4 4.63 5.09 -2.22
CA ILE A 4 3.99 5.37 -0.94
C ILE A 4 3.04 6.53 -1.13
N ALA A 5 1.80 6.35 -0.70
CA ALA A 5 0.81 7.42 -0.73
C ALA A 5 -0.23 7.28 0.40
N THR A 6 -0.82 8.38 0.79
CA THR A 6 -2.06 8.42 1.57
C THR A 6 -3.24 8.28 0.60
N LEU A 7 -3.34 7.09 -0.03
CA LEU A 7 -4.13 6.94 -1.25
C LEU A 7 -5.62 6.80 -0.97
N THR A 8 -6.00 5.99 0.03
CA THR A 8 -7.41 5.64 0.19
C THR A 8 -7.93 5.79 1.62
N GLY A 9 -9.18 6.24 1.74
CA GLY A 9 -9.93 6.11 2.99
C GLY A 9 -10.29 4.65 3.31
N ALA A 10 -10.34 3.79 2.30
CA ALA A 10 -10.68 2.38 2.45
C ALA A 10 -9.65 1.62 3.29
N VAL A 11 -8.37 1.95 3.22
CA VAL A 11 -7.34 1.32 4.07
C VAL A 11 -7.58 1.62 5.55
N ILE A 12 -8.07 2.79 5.88
CA ILE A 12 -8.43 3.16 7.26
C ILE A 12 -9.61 2.31 7.76
N MET A 13 -10.59 2.07 6.89
CA MET A 13 -11.73 1.22 7.22
C MET A 13 -11.31 -0.24 7.42
N ALA A 14 -10.33 -0.72 6.66
CA ALA A 14 -9.86 -2.11 6.72
C ALA A 14 -8.87 -2.35 7.87
N LEU A 15 -7.89 -1.45 8.06
CA LEU A 15 -6.73 -1.67 8.93
C LEU A 15 -6.61 -0.65 10.07
N GLY A 16 -7.48 0.37 10.11
CA GLY A 16 -7.44 1.42 11.11
C GLY A 16 -6.24 2.36 10.95
N TYR A 17 -5.72 2.83 12.08
CA TYR A 17 -4.65 3.81 12.14
C TYR A 17 -3.29 3.22 12.58
N SER A 18 -3.23 1.91 12.78
CA SER A 18 -2.03 1.25 13.33
C SER A 18 -1.20 0.55 12.27
N THR A 19 -1.79 0.17 11.16
CA THR A 19 -1.19 -0.71 10.15
C THR A 19 -1.34 -0.11 8.77
N SER A 20 -0.25 -0.05 8.01
CA SER A 20 -0.27 0.38 6.61
C SER A 20 -0.73 -0.76 5.71
N GLY A 21 -1.42 -0.44 4.61
CA GLY A 21 -1.73 -1.42 3.58
C GLY A 21 -0.53 -1.65 2.66
N LEU A 22 -0.21 -2.90 2.35
CA LEU A 22 0.82 -3.27 1.40
C LEU A 22 0.21 -4.10 0.27
N MET A 23 0.44 -3.71 -0.95
CA MET A 23 0.09 -4.47 -2.16
C MET A 23 1.33 -4.59 -3.03
N SER A 24 1.49 -5.73 -3.71
CA SER A 24 2.70 -5.99 -4.48
C SER A 24 2.43 -6.98 -5.62
N ASN A 25 3.17 -6.84 -6.72
CA ASN A 25 3.24 -7.83 -7.79
C ASN A 25 4.40 -8.83 -7.60
N ASN A 26 5.12 -8.76 -6.45
CA ASN A 26 6.28 -9.59 -6.18
C ASN A 26 6.29 -10.05 -4.71
N GLU A 27 6.08 -11.33 -4.47
CA GLU A 27 5.97 -11.91 -3.13
C GLU A 27 7.25 -11.77 -2.30
N LYS A 28 8.43 -11.85 -2.94
CA LYS A 28 9.69 -11.66 -2.24
C LYS A 28 9.82 -10.24 -1.69
N LEU A 29 9.51 -9.24 -2.52
CA LEU A 29 9.53 -7.83 -2.10
C LEU A 29 8.51 -7.58 -0.98
N ALA A 30 7.30 -8.11 -1.12
CA ALA A 30 6.27 -7.99 -0.10
C ALA A 30 6.73 -8.59 1.25
N SER A 31 7.22 -9.82 1.23
CA SER A 31 7.72 -10.51 2.42
C SER A 31 8.88 -9.76 3.10
N ASP A 32 9.81 -9.23 2.32
CA ASP A 32 10.95 -8.46 2.85
C ASP A 32 10.46 -7.16 3.53
N LEU A 33 9.50 -6.44 2.93
CA LEU A 33 8.91 -5.23 3.52
C LEU A 33 8.11 -5.53 4.78
N LEU A 34 7.29 -6.59 4.78
CA LEU A 34 6.52 -6.99 5.96
C LEU A 34 7.44 -7.33 7.14
N ARG A 35 8.51 -8.10 6.89
CA ARG A 35 9.51 -8.44 7.91
C ARG A 35 10.23 -7.19 8.46
N ALA A 36 10.58 -6.25 7.59
CA ALA A 36 11.16 -4.99 8.00
C ALA A 36 10.21 -4.17 8.88
N GLY A 37 8.92 -4.15 8.54
CA GLY A 37 7.87 -3.51 9.32
C GLY A 37 7.72 -4.12 10.72
N GLU A 38 7.78 -5.44 10.83
CA GLU A 38 7.75 -6.13 12.13
C GLU A 38 8.98 -5.77 12.99
N LYS A 39 10.19 -5.80 12.41
CA LYS A 39 11.43 -5.46 13.12
C LYS A 39 11.46 -4.01 13.62
N SER A 40 10.93 -3.09 12.84
CA SER A 40 10.93 -1.66 13.15
C SER A 40 9.70 -1.18 13.92
N SER A 41 8.77 -2.07 14.25
CA SER A 41 7.47 -1.73 14.85
C SER A 41 6.63 -0.75 13.99
N ASP A 42 6.88 -0.72 12.68
CA ASP A 42 6.16 0.07 11.68
C ASP A 42 5.42 -0.88 10.71
N ARG A 43 4.42 -1.55 11.25
CA ARG A 43 3.77 -2.69 10.60
C ARG A 43 2.96 -2.34 9.37
N ALA A 44 3.02 -3.23 8.40
CA ALA A 44 2.13 -3.27 7.25
C ALA A 44 1.43 -4.63 7.17
N TRP A 45 0.30 -4.68 6.45
CA TRP A 45 -0.43 -5.91 6.16
C TRP A 45 -0.68 -6.01 4.66
N GLN A 46 -0.40 -7.20 4.09
CA GLN A 46 -0.55 -7.40 2.65
C GLN A 46 -2.00 -7.66 2.28
N LEU A 47 -2.48 -6.92 1.28
CA LEU A 47 -3.77 -7.09 0.63
C LEU A 47 -3.57 -7.58 -0.81
N PRO A 48 -4.50 -8.40 -1.35
CA PRO A 48 -4.34 -9.00 -2.67
C PRO A 48 -4.59 -8.01 -3.80
N ILE A 49 -3.95 -8.23 -4.95
CA ILE A 49 -4.25 -7.55 -6.22
C ILE A 49 -4.62 -8.57 -7.33
N TRP A 50 -5.48 -9.52 -6.99
CA TRP A 50 -5.85 -10.61 -7.89
C TRP A 50 -6.65 -10.12 -9.10
N ASP A 51 -6.62 -10.91 -10.18
CA ASP A 51 -7.30 -10.57 -11.44
C ASP A 51 -8.80 -10.30 -11.28
N VAL A 52 -9.45 -10.90 -10.31
CA VAL A 52 -10.86 -10.64 -10.01
C VAL A 52 -11.11 -9.17 -9.68
N TYR A 53 -10.17 -8.51 -9.01
CA TYR A 53 -10.26 -7.08 -8.68
C TYR A 53 -9.87 -6.17 -9.85
N GLN A 54 -9.02 -6.65 -10.77
CA GLN A 54 -8.65 -5.89 -11.97
C GLN A 54 -9.86 -5.56 -12.85
N LYS A 55 -10.85 -6.44 -12.87
CA LYS A 55 -12.10 -6.24 -13.64
C LYS A 55 -12.92 -5.03 -13.18
N ASP A 56 -12.79 -4.64 -11.90
CA ASP A 56 -13.47 -3.46 -11.36
C ASP A 56 -12.94 -2.14 -11.96
N LEU A 57 -11.85 -2.21 -12.71
CA LEU A 57 -11.23 -1.07 -13.41
C LEU A 57 -11.58 -1.02 -14.89
N ASP A 58 -12.41 -1.93 -15.38
CA ASP A 58 -12.86 -1.91 -16.78
C ASP A 58 -13.73 -0.67 -17.04
N SER A 59 -13.55 -0.05 -18.20
CA SER A 59 -14.28 1.12 -18.61
C SER A 59 -14.84 0.94 -20.03
N ASN A 60 -16.06 1.39 -20.25
CA ASN A 60 -16.65 1.42 -21.58
C ASN A 60 -16.20 2.62 -22.43
N PHE A 61 -15.54 3.59 -21.82
CA PHE A 61 -15.24 4.89 -22.43
C PHE A 61 -13.74 5.24 -22.41
N ALA A 62 -12.94 4.58 -21.57
CA ALA A 62 -11.52 4.86 -21.40
C ALA A 62 -10.72 3.54 -21.34
N ASP A 63 -9.40 3.63 -21.41
CA ASP A 63 -8.52 2.47 -21.30
C ASP A 63 -8.61 1.80 -19.92
N ILE A 64 -8.94 2.59 -18.90
CA ILE A 64 -9.07 2.16 -17.52
C ILE A 64 -9.97 3.13 -16.74
N ALA A 65 -10.77 2.62 -15.82
CA ALA A 65 -11.54 3.45 -14.91
C ALA A 65 -10.63 4.12 -13.88
N ASN A 66 -10.89 5.39 -13.57
CA ASN A 66 -10.15 6.13 -12.56
C ASN A 66 -10.40 5.61 -11.13
N ILE A 67 -11.61 5.13 -10.86
CA ILE A 67 -12.01 4.57 -9.57
C ILE A 67 -12.66 3.21 -9.83
N GLY A 68 -12.21 2.19 -9.09
CA GLY A 68 -12.80 0.86 -9.13
C GLY A 68 -14.01 0.72 -8.21
N GLY A 69 -14.37 -0.52 -7.93
CA GLY A 69 -15.51 -0.89 -7.10
C GLY A 69 -15.30 -0.73 -5.60
N ARG A 70 -15.90 -1.63 -4.82
CA ARG A 70 -15.99 -1.51 -3.36
C ARG A 70 -14.70 -1.73 -2.59
N ALA A 71 -13.80 -2.59 -3.07
CA ALA A 71 -12.51 -2.88 -2.43
C ALA A 71 -11.50 -1.74 -2.72
N GLY A 72 -11.77 -0.54 -2.23
CA GLY A 72 -11.11 0.68 -2.66
C GLY A 72 -9.58 0.66 -2.57
N THR A 73 -9.01 0.16 -1.49
CA THR A 73 -7.55 0.03 -1.33
C THR A 73 -6.97 -0.93 -2.37
N ILE A 74 -7.63 -2.06 -2.59
CA ILE A 74 -7.20 -3.10 -3.53
C ILE A 74 -7.32 -2.61 -4.97
N THR A 75 -8.46 -2.02 -5.34
CA THR A 75 -8.67 -1.52 -6.71
C THR A 75 -7.76 -0.34 -7.04
N ALA A 76 -7.47 0.54 -6.08
CA ALA A 76 -6.48 1.60 -6.24
C ALA A 76 -5.08 1.02 -6.51
N ALA A 77 -4.67 -0.01 -5.77
CA ALA A 77 -3.40 -0.70 -6.03
C ALA A 77 -3.40 -1.45 -7.36
N CYS A 78 -4.52 -2.07 -7.75
CA CYS A 78 -4.69 -2.65 -9.09
C CYS A 78 -4.47 -1.61 -10.19
N PHE A 79 -5.00 -0.40 -10.01
CA PHE A 79 -4.75 0.72 -10.93
C PHE A 79 -3.24 1.01 -11.06
N LEU A 80 -2.55 1.21 -9.94
CA LEU A 80 -1.11 1.50 -9.93
C LEU A 80 -0.29 0.35 -10.54
N SER A 81 -0.67 -0.89 -10.27
CA SER A 81 0.06 -2.08 -10.74
C SER A 81 0.17 -2.16 -12.26
N ARG A 82 -0.82 -1.63 -12.99
CA ARG A 82 -0.82 -1.60 -14.46
C ARG A 82 0.30 -0.74 -15.05
N PHE A 83 0.82 0.21 -14.27
CA PHE A 83 1.93 1.09 -14.66
C PHE A 83 3.29 0.61 -14.13
N ALA A 84 3.31 -0.46 -13.35
CA ALA A 84 4.50 -0.98 -12.69
C ALA A 84 4.80 -2.46 -13.03
N ASP A 85 4.18 -3.01 -14.05
CA ASP A 85 4.25 -4.43 -14.43
C ASP A 85 5.66 -4.90 -14.84
N LYS A 86 6.51 -3.97 -15.26
CA LYS A 86 7.90 -4.26 -15.70
C LYS A 86 8.89 -4.41 -14.55
N TYR A 87 8.48 -4.13 -13.32
CA TYR A 87 9.38 -4.09 -12.15
C TYR A 87 8.82 -4.89 -10.99
N PRO A 88 9.67 -5.50 -10.13
CA PRO A 88 9.25 -5.84 -8.78
C PRO A 88 8.75 -4.58 -8.08
N TRP A 89 7.46 -4.54 -7.76
CA TRP A 89 6.78 -3.36 -7.26
C TRP A 89 5.99 -3.66 -6.00
N ALA A 90 5.98 -2.72 -5.08
CA ALA A 90 5.11 -2.68 -3.91
C ALA A 90 4.58 -1.28 -3.67
N HIS A 91 3.33 -1.18 -3.26
CA HIS A 91 2.67 0.04 -2.82
C HIS A 91 2.37 -0.03 -1.32
N LEU A 92 2.68 1.05 -0.61
CA LEU A 92 2.30 1.26 0.78
C LEU A 92 1.23 2.35 0.85
N ASP A 93 0.00 1.96 1.18
CA ASP A 93 -1.08 2.90 1.49
C ASP A 93 -1.00 3.27 2.97
N VAL A 94 -0.54 4.48 3.23
CA VAL A 94 -0.30 5.01 4.57
C VAL A 94 -1.35 6.02 5.03
N ALA A 95 -2.52 6.05 4.40
CA ALA A 95 -3.58 7.01 4.74
C ALA A 95 -3.99 6.95 6.22
N GLY A 96 -3.95 5.77 6.84
CA GLY A 96 -4.23 5.60 8.26
C GLY A 96 -3.06 5.91 9.17
N THR A 97 -1.83 5.70 8.71
CA THR A 97 -0.63 5.68 9.57
C THR A 97 0.24 6.92 9.47
N ALA A 98 0.11 7.71 8.39
CA ALA A 98 0.99 8.85 8.10
C ALA A 98 0.85 10.02 9.09
N SER A 99 -0.25 10.11 9.83
CA SER A 99 -0.50 11.22 10.74
C SER A 99 -1.20 10.82 12.02
N TYR A 100 -0.92 11.55 13.09
CA TYR A 100 -1.66 11.48 14.34
C TYR A 100 -2.86 12.41 14.31
N LYS A 101 -3.89 12.07 15.08
CA LYS A 101 -5.14 12.84 15.24
C LYS A 101 -5.29 13.35 16.67
N GLY A 102 -6.27 14.23 16.86
CA GLY A 102 -6.59 14.78 18.18
C GLY A 102 -5.50 15.72 18.71
N ALA A 103 -5.22 15.63 20.00
CA ALA A 103 -4.26 16.50 20.69
C ALA A 103 -2.81 16.32 20.19
N ALA A 104 -2.46 15.14 19.66
CA ALA A 104 -1.14 14.84 19.12
C ALA A 104 -1.06 15.06 17.60
N LYS A 105 -1.95 15.86 17.02
CA LYS A 105 -2.02 16.09 15.57
C LYS A 105 -0.66 16.45 14.97
N GLY A 106 -0.26 15.71 13.93
CA GLY A 106 1.00 15.92 13.23
C GLY A 106 1.38 14.72 12.38
N GLY A 107 2.49 14.81 11.66
CA GLY A 107 3.07 13.69 10.91
C GLY A 107 3.63 12.63 11.86
N SER A 108 3.41 11.36 11.54
CA SER A 108 3.93 10.24 12.34
C SER A 108 5.38 9.86 11.99
N GLY A 109 5.85 10.29 10.81
CA GLY A 109 7.12 9.83 10.24
C GLY A 109 7.04 8.46 9.57
N ARG A 110 5.90 7.78 9.63
CA ARG A 110 5.72 6.48 8.95
C ARG A 110 5.54 6.66 7.45
N PRO A 111 6.10 5.78 6.62
CA PRO A 111 6.76 4.50 6.93
C PRO A 111 8.30 4.58 6.93
N VAL A 112 8.92 5.66 7.38
CA VAL A 112 10.39 5.79 7.41
C VAL A 112 11.08 4.65 8.19
N PRO A 113 10.60 4.22 9.39
CA PRO A 113 11.21 3.11 10.11
C PRO A 113 11.20 1.80 9.31
N LEU A 114 10.06 1.45 8.69
CA LEU A 114 9.93 0.26 7.85
C LEU A 114 10.92 0.29 6.68
N LEU A 115 10.97 1.40 5.95
CA LEU A 115 11.84 1.53 4.78
C LEU A 115 13.31 1.54 5.15
N SER A 116 13.69 2.22 6.23
CA SER A 116 15.08 2.22 6.73
C SER A 116 15.51 0.80 7.10
N GLN A 117 14.67 0.05 7.81
CA GLN A 117 14.95 -1.33 8.16
C GLN A 117 15.07 -2.22 6.93
N TYR A 118 14.17 -2.04 5.94
CA TYR A 118 14.24 -2.76 4.68
C TYR A 118 15.58 -2.53 3.95
N LEU A 119 16.07 -1.29 3.91
CA LEU A 119 17.35 -0.96 3.28
C LEU A 119 18.53 -1.54 4.07
N ILE A 120 18.50 -1.48 5.39
CA ILE A 120 19.54 -2.09 6.26
C ILE A 120 19.60 -3.61 6.03
N ASP A 121 18.45 -4.28 5.94
CA ASP A 121 18.38 -5.72 5.68
C ASP A 121 18.87 -6.12 4.27
N LYS A 122 19.03 -5.17 3.35
CA LYS A 122 19.56 -5.36 1.99
C LYS A 122 21.04 -5.02 1.85
N ALA A 123 21.56 -4.27 2.76
CA ALA A 123 22.99 -3.94 2.77
C ALA A 123 23.82 -5.15 3.21
#